data_11f336e1d4aed781eaabb53d2e3c5400
#
_entry.id   11f336e1d4aed781eaabb53d2e3c5400
#
_cell.length_a   1.000
_cell.length_b   1.000
_cell.length_c   1.000
_cell.angle_alpha   90.00
_cell.angle_beta   90.00
_cell.angle_gamma   90.00
#
_symmetry.space_group_name_H-M   'P 1'
#
loop_
_entity.id
_entity.type
_entity.pdbx_description
1 polymer ?
#
loop_
_entity_poly.entity_id
_entity_poly.type
_entity_poly.pdbx_seq_one_letter_code
_entity_poly.pdbx_strand_id
1 'polypeptide(L)'
;MSKSLLSLAIAAFVLGGCSLIPDYQQPAAPIASQYPQGPAYSPAQAANQAAAEQGWKQFFRDPALQQLIQTALENNRDLRVAALNIDAFAAQYRISRADLFPAVSATGTGSRQRIPARASQTGKESISASYSATVGVSAYELDLFGRVRSLNEQALQNYFATEEARRSTQISLVASVANAYLTWQADKEQLKLSQDTLATFEESYRLTARSNEVGVASALDLSQSRTAVETARVQQAKFTRLVAQDENSLALLLGTGVPANLAAGQPLSDDLLSEVPAGLPSDLLQRRPDILEAEHKLKAANANIGAARAAFFPSISLTANAGTLSPDLSGLFKGGSGTWLFQPQINLPIFNAGSLSASLDYSKIQKDITIAQYEKSIQTAFQEVSDGLAARLTFNEQLQAQRDLVAANQNYYRLAERRYRIGVDSNLTFLDAQRQLFTAQQSLITDRLSQLISEVNLYKALGGGWNAQTAKNEPVKEEAPKLKMF
;
A
#
# COMPACT_ATOMS: atom_id res chain seq x y z
N MET A 1 26.94 33.94 46.08
CA MET A 1 25.75 33.43 45.42
C MET A 1 25.76 33.48 43.86
N SER A 2 26.84 33.80 43.18
CA SER A 2 26.78 34.06 41.72
C SER A 2 27.38 32.99 40.81
N LYS A 3 28.26 32.13 41.30
CA LYS A 3 28.90 31.10 40.42
C LYS A 3 28.04 29.85 40.19
N SER A 4 27.25 29.44 41.17
CA SER A 4 26.35 28.29 41.05
C SER A 4 25.11 28.56 40.20
N LEU A 5 24.58 29.78 40.21
CA LEU A 5 23.46 30.22 39.38
C LEU A 5 23.88 30.35 37.90
N LEU A 6 25.10 30.81 37.63
CA LEU A 6 25.65 30.89 36.28
C LEU A 6 25.88 29.49 35.68
N SER A 7 26.38 28.54 36.51
CA SER A 7 26.55 27.13 36.08
C SER A 7 25.22 26.46 35.83
N LEU A 8 24.18 26.75 36.60
CA LEU A 8 22.82 26.19 36.37
C LEU A 8 22.14 26.79 35.14
N ALA A 9 22.34 28.11 34.90
CA ALA A 9 21.83 28.78 33.71
C ALA A 9 22.53 28.29 32.43
N ILE A 10 23.84 28.07 32.46
CA ILE A 10 24.60 27.49 31.34
C ILE A 10 24.18 26.03 31.11
N ALA A 11 23.96 25.25 32.16
CA ALA A 11 23.45 23.89 32.05
C ALA A 11 22.03 23.84 31.46
N ALA A 12 21.15 24.80 31.86
CA ALA A 12 19.78 24.88 31.30
C ALA A 12 19.77 25.34 29.83
N PHE A 13 20.70 26.21 29.40
CA PHE A 13 20.85 26.63 28.00
C PHE A 13 21.41 25.52 27.11
N VAL A 14 22.24 24.63 27.65
CA VAL A 14 22.79 23.47 26.95
C VAL A 14 21.75 22.35 26.76
N LEU A 15 20.76 22.24 27.65
CA LEU A 15 19.68 21.26 27.56
C LEU A 15 18.57 21.63 26.56
N GLY A 16 18.46 22.88 26.13
CA GLY A 16 17.52 23.36 25.13
C GLY A 16 18.14 23.54 23.75
N GLY A 17 18.96 22.57 23.30
CA GLY A 17 19.64 22.66 22.00
C GLY A 17 18.72 23.08 20.85
N CYS A 18 19.18 24.03 20.01
CA CYS A 18 18.42 24.55 18.87
C CYS A 18 18.07 23.45 17.87
N SER A 19 16.82 23.37 17.49
CA SER A 19 16.42 22.58 16.31
C SER A 19 16.55 23.48 15.07
N LEU A 20 17.24 22.97 14.04
CA LEU A 20 17.35 23.65 12.73
C LEU A 20 16.41 23.05 11.68
N ILE A 21 15.49 22.16 12.10
CA ILE A 21 14.40 21.65 11.27
C ILE A 21 13.51 22.86 10.91
N PRO A 22 13.19 23.07 9.62
CA PRO A 22 12.21 24.09 9.24
C PRO A 22 10.84 23.76 9.83
N ASP A 23 10.08 24.79 10.21
CA ASP A 23 8.70 24.62 10.63
C ASP A 23 7.92 23.93 9.50
N TYR A 24 7.26 22.83 9.84
CA TYR A 24 6.44 22.09 8.88
C TYR A 24 5.15 22.87 8.62
N GLN A 25 4.89 23.11 7.34
CA GLN A 25 3.62 23.62 6.87
C GLN A 25 3.06 22.61 5.89
N GLN A 26 1.85 22.14 6.16
CA GLN A 26 1.17 21.22 5.23
C GLN A 26 0.87 21.95 3.93
N PRO A 27 1.30 21.42 2.76
CA PRO A 27 0.97 22.02 1.48
C PRO A 27 -0.54 22.08 1.26
N ALA A 28 -1.00 23.13 0.56
CA ALA A 28 -2.40 23.23 0.19
C ALA A 28 -2.77 22.09 -0.77
N ALA A 29 -3.96 21.50 -0.56
CA ALA A 29 -4.43 20.44 -1.45
C ALA A 29 -4.75 20.99 -2.85
N PRO A 30 -4.14 20.48 -3.93
CA PRO A 30 -4.33 20.98 -5.30
C PRO A 30 -5.59 20.38 -5.94
N ILE A 31 -6.72 20.36 -5.21
CA ILE A 31 -8.01 19.80 -5.65
C ILE A 31 -9.15 20.78 -5.36
N ALA A 32 -10.27 20.60 -6.07
CA ALA A 32 -11.46 21.36 -5.81
C ALA A 32 -12.07 21.00 -4.44
N SER A 33 -12.80 21.96 -3.83
CA SER A 33 -13.48 21.76 -2.54
C SER A 33 -14.71 20.86 -2.63
N GLN A 34 -15.18 20.55 -3.84
CA GLN A 34 -16.33 19.70 -4.13
C GLN A 34 -16.00 18.77 -5.29
N TYR A 35 -16.64 17.58 -5.30
CA TYR A 35 -16.56 16.68 -6.44
C TYR A 35 -17.23 17.27 -7.67
N PRO A 36 -16.85 16.83 -8.90
CA PRO A 36 -17.45 17.31 -10.13
C PRO A 36 -18.97 17.13 -10.13
N GLN A 37 -19.65 18.05 -10.86
CA GLN A 37 -21.09 18.02 -11.08
C GLN A 37 -21.36 17.90 -12.59
N GLY A 38 -22.49 17.30 -12.96
CA GLY A 38 -22.87 17.15 -14.35
C GLY A 38 -23.77 15.93 -14.58
N PRO A 39 -24.09 15.59 -15.84
CA PRO A 39 -25.01 14.48 -16.15
C PRO A 39 -24.57 13.11 -15.62
N ALA A 40 -23.25 12.91 -15.40
CA ALA A 40 -22.71 11.65 -14.89
C ALA A 40 -22.65 11.60 -13.34
N TYR A 41 -23.06 12.67 -12.64
CA TYR A 41 -22.90 12.75 -11.18
C TYR A 41 -24.26 12.95 -10.50
N SER A 42 -24.53 12.16 -9.47
CA SER A 42 -25.69 12.44 -8.59
C SER A 42 -25.45 13.72 -7.78
N PRO A 43 -26.50 14.48 -7.46
CA PRO A 43 -26.39 15.59 -6.51
C PRO A 43 -25.75 15.11 -5.21
N ALA A 44 -24.76 15.85 -4.71
CA ALA A 44 -24.05 15.51 -3.49
C ALA A 44 -25.03 15.38 -2.32
N GLN A 45 -25.17 14.19 -1.76
CA GLN A 45 -25.89 13.98 -0.50
C GLN A 45 -24.89 14.12 0.65
N ALA A 46 -25.19 15.00 1.59
CA ALA A 46 -24.42 15.09 2.84
C ALA A 46 -24.58 13.77 3.60
N ALA A 47 -23.46 13.07 3.80
CA ALA A 47 -23.45 11.81 4.52
C ALA A 47 -23.17 12.04 6.01
N ASN A 48 -23.94 11.40 6.87
CA ASN A 48 -23.73 11.45 8.33
C ASN A 48 -22.58 10.56 8.80
N GLN A 49 -22.02 9.69 7.93
CA GLN A 49 -20.94 8.77 8.26
C GLN A 49 -19.97 8.65 7.09
N ALA A 50 -18.67 8.67 7.36
CA ALA A 50 -17.68 8.53 6.32
C ALA A 50 -17.49 7.06 5.91
N ALA A 51 -17.25 6.83 4.62
CA ALA A 51 -16.98 5.51 4.06
C ALA A 51 -15.82 4.77 4.73
N ALA A 52 -14.76 5.50 5.13
CA ALA A 52 -13.60 4.95 5.84
C ALA A 52 -13.95 4.34 7.21
N GLU A 53 -15.06 4.74 7.82
CA GLU A 53 -15.53 4.21 9.11
C GLU A 53 -16.36 2.93 8.94
N GLN A 54 -16.89 2.67 7.74
CA GLN A 54 -17.65 1.47 7.45
C GLN A 54 -16.73 0.25 7.36
N GLY A 55 -16.96 -0.71 8.26
CA GLY A 55 -16.19 -1.95 8.27
C GLY A 55 -16.45 -2.82 7.04
N TRP A 56 -15.42 -3.50 6.54
CA TRP A 56 -15.56 -4.33 5.35
C TRP A 56 -16.58 -5.47 5.52
N LYS A 57 -16.80 -5.99 6.74
CA LYS A 57 -17.85 -6.98 7.01
C LYS A 57 -19.27 -6.45 6.84
N GLN A 58 -19.46 -5.14 6.93
CA GLN A 58 -20.76 -4.52 6.69
C GLN A 58 -20.91 -4.08 5.24
N PHE A 59 -19.80 -3.71 4.59
CA PHE A 59 -19.80 -3.37 3.18
C PHE A 59 -20.04 -4.60 2.30
N PHE A 60 -19.27 -5.67 2.49
CA PHE A 60 -19.43 -6.95 1.77
C PHE A 60 -20.45 -7.83 2.52
N ARG A 61 -21.60 -8.08 1.92
CA ARG A 61 -22.68 -8.86 2.55
C ARG A 61 -22.60 -10.36 2.29
N ASP A 62 -21.82 -10.79 1.29
CA ASP A 62 -21.65 -12.21 0.96
C ASP A 62 -20.74 -12.91 1.98
N PRO A 63 -21.24 -13.94 2.72
CA PRO A 63 -20.44 -14.68 3.68
C PRO A 63 -19.22 -15.40 3.06
N ALA A 64 -19.34 -15.86 1.80
CA ALA A 64 -18.22 -16.48 1.08
C ALA A 64 -17.09 -15.47 0.85
N LEU A 65 -17.43 -14.27 0.39
CA LEU A 65 -16.46 -13.19 0.19
C LEU A 65 -15.84 -12.76 1.53
N GLN A 66 -16.64 -12.65 2.59
CA GLN A 66 -16.12 -12.33 3.92
C GLN A 66 -15.11 -13.38 4.42
N GLN A 67 -15.38 -14.66 4.20
CA GLN A 67 -14.46 -15.73 4.54
C GLN A 67 -13.15 -15.65 3.76
N LEU A 68 -13.21 -15.36 2.45
CA LEU A 68 -12.03 -15.18 1.60
C LEU A 68 -11.19 -13.98 2.05
N ILE A 69 -11.83 -12.83 2.31
CA ILE A 69 -11.13 -11.64 2.82
C ILE A 69 -10.42 -11.96 4.16
N GLN A 70 -11.11 -12.62 5.09
CA GLN A 70 -10.52 -13.01 6.37
C GLN A 70 -9.30 -13.93 6.16
N THR A 71 -9.42 -14.94 5.29
CA THR A 71 -8.32 -15.86 4.95
C THR A 71 -7.13 -15.10 4.34
N ALA A 72 -7.38 -14.16 3.44
CA ALA A 72 -6.34 -13.33 2.84
C ALA A 72 -5.61 -12.47 3.87
N LEU A 73 -6.35 -11.81 4.77
CA LEU A 73 -5.77 -10.98 5.82
C LEU A 73 -4.87 -11.76 6.78
N GLU A 74 -5.15 -13.05 6.97
CA GLU A 74 -4.34 -13.93 7.84
C GLU A 74 -3.12 -14.53 7.13
N ASN A 75 -3.19 -14.77 5.81
CA ASN A 75 -2.20 -15.59 5.11
C ASN A 75 -1.47 -14.89 3.96
N ASN A 76 -1.93 -13.72 3.48
CA ASN A 76 -1.32 -13.04 2.36
C ASN A 76 0.14 -12.64 2.64
N ARG A 77 1.02 -12.92 1.67
CA ARG A 77 2.47 -12.68 1.82
C ARG A 77 2.85 -11.21 1.70
N ASP A 78 2.18 -10.44 0.87
CA ASP A 78 2.47 -9.01 0.71
C ASP A 78 2.07 -8.23 1.96
N LEU A 79 0.92 -8.57 2.58
CA LEU A 79 0.52 -7.98 3.86
C LEU A 79 1.50 -8.36 4.98
N ARG A 80 2.03 -9.59 4.98
CA ARG A 80 3.07 -10.01 5.92
C ARG A 80 4.38 -9.24 5.70
N VAL A 81 4.79 -9.02 4.45
CA VAL A 81 5.96 -8.17 4.13
C VAL A 81 5.74 -6.75 4.62
N ALA A 82 4.56 -6.16 4.40
CA ALA A 82 4.24 -4.83 4.90
C ALA A 82 4.31 -4.75 6.43
N ALA A 83 3.84 -5.78 7.15
CA ALA A 83 3.96 -5.86 8.60
C ALA A 83 5.42 -5.97 9.08
N LEU A 84 6.24 -6.81 8.42
CA LEU A 84 7.66 -6.94 8.73
C LEU A 84 8.45 -5.66 8.43
N ASN A 85 8.03 -4.88 7.44
CA ASN A 85 8.63 -3.57 7.17
C ASN A 85 8.43 -2.59 8.33
N ILE A 86 7.27 -2.62 9.01
CA ILE A 86 7.07 -1.80 10.23
C ILE A 86 8.12 -2.18 11.28
N ASP A 87 8.32 -3.48 11.54
CA ASP A 87 9.30 -3.96 12.52
C ASP A 87 10.73 -3.55 12.13
N ALA A 88 11.05 -3.61 10.83
CA ALA A 88 12.36 -3.20 10.30
C ALA A 88 12.60 -1.69 10.50
N PHE A 89 11.63 -0.85 10.15
CA PHE A 89 11.74 0.61 10.34
C PHE A 89 11.68 1.01 11.82
N ALA A 90 10.92 0.29 12.66
CA ALA A 90 10.99 0.45 14.11
C ALA A 90 12.38 0.12 14.67
N ALA A 91 13.05 -0.91 14.13
CA ALA A 91 14.43 -1.21 14.49
C ALA A 91 15.39 -0.11 14.00
N GLN A 92 15.23 0.37 12.77
CA GLN A 92 16.02 1.48 12.21
C GLN A 92 15.85 2.77 13.03
N TYR A 93 14.62 3.09 13.46
CA TYR A 93 14.37 4.21 14.36
C TYR A 93 15.09 4.03 15.71
N ARG A 94 15.08 2.82 16.30
CA ARG A 94 15.83 2.54 17.55
C ARG A 94 17.33 2.69 17.36
N ILE A 95 17.88 2.30 16.21
CA ILE A 95 19.30 2.52 15.87
C ILE A 95 19.59 4.02 15.82
N SER A 96 18.79 4.80 15.07
CA SER A 96 18.97 6.26 15.02
C SER A 96 18.79 6.93 16.38
N ARG A 97 17.86 6.44 17.20
CA ARG A 97 17.65 6.94 18.57
C ARG A 97 18.82 6.61 19.50
N ALA A 98 19.52 5.49 19.27
CA ALA A 98 20.70 5.14 20.07
C ALA A 98 21.84 6.15 19.91
N ASP A 99 21.93 6.84 18.78
CA ASP A 99 22.93 7.88 18.54
C ASP A 99 22.75 9.12 19.45
N LEU A 100 21.58 9.27 20.11
CA LEU A 100 21.34 10.28 21.13
C LEU A 100 22.10 9.99 22.45
N PHE A 101 22.62 8.79 22.64
CA PHE A 101 23.26 8.32 23.85
C PHE A 101 24.69 7.87 23.57
N PRO A 102 25.64 8.03 24.51
CA PRO A 102 26.99 7.56 24.34
C PRO A 102 27.05 6.03 24.29
N ALA A 103 27.74 5.49 23.29
CA ALA A 103 28.04 4.06 23.20
C ALA A 103 29.30 3.74 24.05
N VAL A 104 29.16 2.83 24.99
CA VAL A 104 30.25 2.37 25.84
C VAL A 104 30.84 1.09 25.27
N SER A 105 32.15 1.06 25.03
CA SER A 105 32.89 -0.10 24.52
C SER A 105 34.08 -0.45 25.36
N ALA A 106 34.47 -1.72 25.39
CA ALA A 106 35.72 -2.19 25.90
C ALA A 106 36.68 -2.44 24.74
N THR A 107 37.86 -1.87 24.76
CA THR A 107 38.86 -1.96 23.69
C THR A 107 40.19 -2.47 24.23
N GLY A 108 40.71 -3.54 23.63
CA GLY A 108 42.06 -4.02 23.89
C GLY A 108 42.94 -3.74 22.67
N THR A 109 44.07 -3.09 22.87
CA THR A 109 45.05 -2.83 21.81
C THR A 109 46.44 -3.37 22.18
N GLY A 110 47.17 -3.85 21.20
CA GLY A 110 48.58 -4.21 21.33
C GLY A 110 49.34 -3.73 20.10
N SER A 111 50.39 -2.96 20.30
CA SER A 111 51.26 -2.51 19.25
C SER A 111 52.72 -2.81 19.59
N ARG A 112 53.50 -3.25 18.61
CA ARG A 112 54.94 -3.43 18.72
C ARG A 112 55.61 -2.92 17.46
N GLN A 113 56.44 -1.87 17.61
CA GLN A 113 57.02 -1.16 16.48
C GLN A 113 58.55 -1.06 16.65
N ARG A 114 59.27 -1.33 15.59
CA ARG A 114 60.70 -1.03 15.49
C ARG A 114 60.86 0.42 15.05
N ILE A 115 61.54 1.22 15.86
CA ILE A 115 61.92 2.60 15.56
C ILE A 115 63.38 2.62 15.12
N PRO A 116 63.66 2.94 13.83
CA PRO A 116 65.03 2.98 13.34
C PRO A 116 65.81 4.14 13.99
N ALA A 117 67.15 4.04 14.08
CA ALA A 117 68.02 4.99 14.76
C ALA A 117 67.82 6.44 14.30
N ARG A 118 67.55 6.65 13.00
CA ARG A 118 67.30 7.99 12.42
C ARG A 118 65.97 8.64 12.86
N ALA A 119 64.99 7.83 13.32
CA ALA A 119 63.69 8.31 13.80
C ALA A 119 63.59 8.28 15.33
N SER A 120 64.57 7.72 16.02
CA SER A 120 64.64 7.65 17.47
C SER A 120 65.22 8.94 18.10
N GLN A 121 64.61 9.46 19.16
CA GLN A 121 65.17 10.60 19.90
C GLN A 121 66.53 10.34 20.52
N THR A 122 66.88 9.07 20.75
CA THR A 122 68.19 8.66 21.31
C THR A 122 69.25 8.38 20.27
N GLY A 123 68.96 8.46 18.95
CA GLY A 123 69.86 8.12 17.86
C GLY A 123 70.19 6.61 17.75
N LYS A 124 69.55 5.75 18.54
CA LYS A 124 69.71 4.30 18.53
C LYS A 124 68.42 3.61 18.12
N GLU A 125 68.51 2.49 17.44
CA GLU A 125 67.36 1.64 17.16
C GLU A 125 66.72 1.18 18.46
N SER A 126 65.37 1.19 18.51
CA SER A 126 64.59 0.75 19.68
C SER A 126 63.33 0.02 19.25
N ILE A 127 62.84 -0.88 20.09
CA ILE A 127 61.51 -1.50 19.95
C ILE A 127 60.59 -0.82 20.95
N SER A 128 59.55 -0.17 20.47
CA SER A 128 58.46 0.36 21.30
C SER A 128 57.32 -0.64 21.30
N ALA A 129 56.82 -0.99 22.45
CA ALA A 129 55.61 -1.79 22.61
C ALA A 129 54.61 -1.05 23.51
N SER A 130 53.34 -1.23 23.23
CA SER A 130 52.27 -0.65 24.02
C SER A 130 51.08 -1.60 24.00
N TYR A 131 50.58 -1.94 25.16
CA TYR A 131 49.40 -2.76 25.38
C TYR A 131 48.42 -1.98 26.23
N SER A 132 47.14 -1.90 25.83
CA SER A 132 46.08 -1.23 26.58
C SER A 132 44.83 -2.07 26.66
N ALA A 133 44.10 -1.92 27.77
CA ALA A 133 42.74 -2.43 27.96
C ALA A 133 41.94 -1.30 28.61
N THR A 134 41.00 -0.74 27.87
CA THR A 134 40.22 0.43 28.28
C THR A 134 38.71 0.19 28.08
N VAL A 135 37.90 0.81 28.94
CA VAL A 135 36.46 0.90 28.80
C VAL A 135 36.08 2.38 28.72
N GLY A 136 35.19 2.73 27.80
CA GLY A 136 34.79 4.13 27.64
C GLY A 136 33.94 4.40 26.41
N VAL A 137 33.79 5.69 26.17
CA VAL A 137 33.02 6.26 25.06
C VAL A 137 33.99 6.82 24.02
N SER A 138 33.72 6.57 22.74
CA SER A 138 34.55 7.10 21.64
C SER A 138 33.70 7.97 20.71
N ALA A 139 34.13 9.22 20.51
CA ALA A 139 33.57 10.16 19.56
C ALA A 139 32.04 10.41 19.70
N TYR A 140 31.50 10.39 20.92
CA TYR A 140 30.10 10.74 21.15
C TYR A 140 29.84 12.20 20.77
N GLU A 141 28.93 12.43 19.83
CA GLU A 141 28.55 13.77 19.38
C GLU A 141 27.57 14.43 20.34
N LEU A 142 27.95 15.59 20.86
CA LEU A 142 27.06 16.46 21.64
C LEU A 142 26.16 17.24 20.67
N ASP A 143 24.88 16.88 20.59
CA ASP A 143 23.94 17.42 19.60
C ASP A 143 23.42 18.81 19.97
N LEU A 144 24.30 19.82 19.95
CA LEU A 144 23.94 21.20 20.27
C LEU A 144 23.10 21.86 19.17
N PHE A 145 23.32 21.49 17.92
CA PHE A 145 22.67 22.09 16.75
C PHE A 145 21.58 21.22 16.13
N GLY A 146 21.21 20.11 16.77
CA GLY A 146 20.08 19.28 16.39
C GLY A 146 20.31 18.38 15.19
N ARG A 147 21.56 18.06 14.81
CA ARG A 147 21.87 17.15 13.71
C ARG A 147 21.35 15.74 14.01
N VAL A 148 21.72 15.17 15.14
CA VAL A 148 21.32 13.81 15.53
C VAL A 148 19.81 13.75 15.79
N ARG A 149 19.23 14.74 16.44
CA ARG A 149 17.78 14.84 16.64
C ARG A 149 17.02 14.96 15.34
N SER A 150 17.54 15.69 14.33
CA SER A 150 16.92 15.79 13.00
C SER A 150 16.92 14.46 12.27
N LEU A 151 18.00 13.69 12.32
CA LEU A 151 18.08 12.35 11.74
C LEU A 151 17.16 11.34 12.47
N ASN A 152 17.06 11.47 13.80
CA ASN A 152 16.13 10.65 14.57
C ASN A 152 14.67 10.98 14.24
N GLU A 153 14.31 12.26 14.06
CA GLU A 153 12.98 12.66 13.60
C GLU A 153 12.69 12.15 12.19
N GLN A 154 13.65 12.23 11.27
CA GLN A 154 13.53 11.63 9.94
C GLN A 154 13.24 10.13 10.02
N ALA A 155 13.95 9.40 10.87
CA ALA A 155 13.75 7.96 11.05
C ALA A 155 12.38 7.65 11.68
N LEU A 156 11.90 8.48 12.60
CA LEU A 156 10.57 8.36 13.22
C LEU A 156 9.47 8.57 12.19
N GLN A 157 9.58 9.60 11.36
CA GLN A 157 8.58 9.87 10.32
C GLN A 157 8.58 8.78 9.23
N ASN A 158 9.72 8.21 8.88
CA ASN A 158 9.79 7.04 8.00
C ASN A 158 9.13 5.80 8.63
N TYR A 159 9.25 5.59 9.93
CA TYR A 159 8.53 4.53 10.64
C TYR A 159 7.01 4.74 10.55
N PHE A 160 6.48 5.94 10.81
CA PHE A 160 5.05 6.23 10.65
C PHE A 160 4.57 6.05 9.20
N ALA A 161 5.39 6.43 8.22
CA ALA A 161 5.08 6.18 6.81
C ALA A 161 4.85 4.68 6.53
N THR A 162 5.61 3.77 7.16
CA THR A 162 5.42 2.32 6.98
C THR A 162 4.16 1.77 7.66
N GLU A 163 3.72 2.37 8.74
CA GLU A 163 2.44 2.03 9.37
C GLU A 163 1.27 2.34 8.42
N GLU A 164 1.28 3.52 7.79
CA GLU A 164 0.26 3.91 6.82
C GLU A 164 0.36 3.09 5.52
N ALA A 165 1.58 2.77 5.05
CA ALA A 165 1.79 1.87 3.92
C ALA A 165 1.19 0.47 4.15
N ARG A 166 1.29 -0.07 5.36
CA ARG A 166 0.63 -1.33 5.72
C ARG A 166 -0.89 -1.22 5.65
N ARG A 167 -1.48 -0.12 6.16
CA ARG A 167 -2.93 0.12 6.08
C ARG A 167 -3.39 0.20 4.63
N SER A 168 -2.65 0.93 3.78
CA SER A 168 -2.89 1.02 2.34
C SER A 168 -2.82 -0.35 1.65
N THR A 169 -1.82 -1.17 2.00
CA THR A 169 -1.68 -2.54 1.51
C THR A 169 -2.87 -3.41 1.91
N GLN A 170 -3.35 -3.30 3.14
CA GLN A 170 -4.52 -4.04 3.62
C GLN A 170 -5.80 -3.65 2.87
N ILE A 171 -6.07 -2.36 2.70
CA ILE A 171 -7.21 -1.86 1.92
C ILE A 171 -7.16 -2.37 0.49
N SER A 172 -5.97 -2.31 -0.14
CA SER A 172 -5.76 -2.79 -1.50
C SER A 172 -5.95 -4.30 -1.61
N LEU A 173 -5.51 -5.08 -0.62
CA LEU A 173 -5.71 -6.53 -0.57
C LEU A 173 -7.20 -6.86 -0.48
N VAL A 174 -7.94 -6.22 0.42
CA VAL A 174 -9.39 -6.42 0.58
C VAL A 174 -10.12 -6.16 -0.74
N ALA A 175 -9.82 -5.04 -1.41
CA ALA A 175 -10.41 -4.72 -2.72
C ALA A 175 -10.00 -5.73 -3.82
N SER A 176 -8.74 -6.16 -3.83
CA SER A 176 -8.25 -7.12 -4.83
C SER A 176 -8.89 -8.50 -4.67
N VAL A 177 -9.07 -8.98 -3.43
CA VAL A 177 -9.78 -10.24 -3.14
C VAL A 177 -11.24 -10.13 -3.56
N ALA A 178 -11.90 -9.00 -3.27
CA ALA A 178 -13.28 -8.77 -3.66
C ALA A 178 -13.44 -8.75 -5.19
N ASN A 179 -12.60 -8.01 -5.90
CA ASN A 179 -12.62 -7.94 -7.36
C ASN A 179 -12.36 -9.32 -8.02
N ALA A 180 -11.37 -10.07 -7.51
CA ALA A 180 -11.07 -11.42 -8.00
C ALA A 180 -12.23 -12.39 -7.75
N TYR A 181 -12.87 -12.32 -6.59
CA TYR A 181 -14.04 -13.13 -6.27
C TYR A 181 -15.24 -12.80 -7.17
N LEU A 182 -15.54 -11.52 -7.38
CA LEU A 182 -16.62 -11.09 -8.26
C LEU A 182 -16.36 -11.51 -9.72
N THR A 183 -15.13 -11.44 -10.20
CA THR A 183 -14.73 -11.92 -11.51
C THR A 183 -14.93 -13.43 -11.62
N TRP A 184 -14.49 -14.18 -10.62
CA TRP A 184 -14.68 -15.63 -10.57
C TRP A 184 -16.16 -16.03 -10.59
N GLN A 185 -17.04 -15.32 -9.88
CA GLN A 185 -18.49 -15.56 -9.92
C GLN A 185 -19.09 -15.21 -11.29
N ALA A 186 -18.67 -14.08 -11.88
CA ALA A 186 -19.11 -13.70 -13.23
C ALA A 186 -18.72 -14.73 -14.27
N ASP A 187 -17.49 -15.24 -14.24
CA ASP A 187 -17.02 -16.24 -15.20
C ASP A 187 -17.69 -17.61 -14.99
N LYS A 188 -18.08 -17.94 -13.75
CA LYS A 188 -18.95 -19.11 -13.49
C LYS A 188 -20.34 -18.94 -14.08
N GLU A 189 -20.96 -17.76 -13.96
CA GLU A 189 -22.25 -17.48 -14.57
C GLU A 189 -22.15 -17.50 -16.09
N GLN A 190 -21.09 -16.94 -16.68
CA GLN A 190 -20.80 -17.00 -18.12
C GLN A 190 -20.59 -18.44 -18.60
N LEU A 191 -19.88 -19.28 -17.83
CA LEU A 191 -19.69 -20.70 -18.12
C LEU A 191 -21.03 -21.43 -18.15
N LYS A 192 -21.85 -21.21 -17.10
CA LYS A 192 -23.19 -21.82 -17.04
C LYS A 192 -24.07 -21.39 -18.22
N LEU A 193 -24.12 -20.07 -18.49
CA LEU A 193 -24.85 -19.54 -19.65
C LEU A 193 -24.38 -20.16 -20.96
N SER A 194 -23.06 -20.35 -21.16
CA SER A 194 -22.48 -20.96 -22.35
C SER A 194 -22.84 -22.44 -22.45
N GLN A 195 -22.89 -23.17 -21.34
CA GLN A 195 -23.32 -24.57 -21.29
C GLN A 195 -24.82 -24.73 -21.66
N ASP A 196 -25.67 -23.91 -21.03
CA ASP A 196 -27.13 -23.92 -21.28
C ASP A 196 -27.42 -23.52 -22.74
N THR A 197 -26.69 -22.55 -23.30
CA THR A 197 -26.80 -22.11 -24.69
C THR A 197 -26.31 -23.22 -25.67
N LEU A 198 -25.19 -23.86 -25.36
CA LEU A 198 -24.67 -24.96 -26.16
C LEU A 198 -25.70 -26.07 -26.26
N ALA A 199 -26.31 -26.50 -25.15
CA ALA A 199 -27.35 -27.53 -25.16
C ALA A 199 -28.55 -27.15 -26.06
N THR A 200 -28.97 -25.87 -26.00
CA THR A 200 -30.04 -25.35 -26.86
C THR A 200 -29.65 -25.34 -28.33
N PHE A 201 -28.43 -24.94 -28.68
CA PHE A 201 -27.95 -24.95 -30.08
C PHE A 201 -27.75 -26.36 -30.62
N GLU A 202 -27.29 -27.31 -29.82
CA GLU A 202 -27.16 -28.71 -30.20
C GLU A 202 -28.51 -29.34 -30.49
N GLU A 203 -29.54 -29.02 -29.70
CA GLU A 203 -30.91 -29.48 -29.99
C GLU A 203 -31.45 -28.86 -31.29
N SER A 204 -31.26 -27.55 -31.52
CA SER A 204 -31.64 -26.88 -32.76
C SER A 204 -30.92 -27.48 -33.98
N TYR A 205 -29.61 -27.74 -33.87
CA TYR A 205 -28.81 -28.38 -34.92
C TYR A 205 -29.33 -29.78 -35.24
N ARG A 206 -29.64 -30.59 -34.21
CA ARG A 206 -30.18 -31.95 -34.40
C ARG A 206 -31.50 -31.95 -35.14
N LEU A 207 -32.41 -31.00 -34.81
CA LEU A 207 -33.68 -30.84 -35.54
C LEU A 207 -33.46 -30.40 -36.99
N THR A 208 -32.57 -29.43 -37.23
CA THR A 208 -32.21 -28.95 -38.57
C THR A 208 -31.57 -30.07 -39.40
N ALA A 209 -30.69 -30.89 -38.82
CA ALA A 209 -30.07 -32.04 -39.51
C ALA A 209 -31.12 -33.06 -39.99
N ARG A 210 -32.07 -33.42 -39.13
CA ARG A 210 -33.18 -34.31 -39.50
C ARG A 210 -34.05 -33.71 -40.60
N SER A 211 -34.35 -32.41 -40.53
CA SER A 211 -35.14 -31.73 -41.57
C SER A 211 -34.38 -31.68 -42.91
N ASN A 212 -33.05 -31.59 -42.89
CA ASN A 212 -32.22 -31.65 -44.11
C ASN A 212 -32.20 -33.05 -44.71
N GLU A 213 -32.10 -34.11 -43.89
CA GLU A 213 -32.17 -35.51 -44.37
C GLU A 213 -33.45 -35.81 -45.13
N VAL A 214 -34.58 -35.21 -44.74
CA VAL A 214 -35.88 -35.38 -45.43
C VAL A 214 -36.16 -34.33 -46.51
N GLY A 215 -35.16 -33.45 -46.80
CA GLY A 215 -35.24 -32.47 -47.88
C GLY A 215 -36.05 -31.19 -47.54
N VAL A 216 -36.39 -30.95 -46.27
CA VAL A 216 -37.14 -29.75 -45.80
C VAL A 216 -36.22 -28.57 -45.50
N ALA A 217 -35.09 -28.80 -44.87
CA ALA A 217 -34.09 -27.75 -44.59
C ALA A 217 -32.94 -27.80 -45.62
N SER A 218 -32.38 -26.63 -45.94
CA SER A 218 -31.26 -26.53 -46.88
C SER A 218 -29.89 -26.89 -46.21
N ALA A 219 -28.89 -27.21 -47.03
CA ALA A 219 -27.52 -27.38 -46.57
C ALA A 219 -26.95 -26.06 -45.93
N LEU A 220 -27.46 -24.91 -46.36
CA LEU A 220 -27.13 -23.62 -45.77
C LEU A 220 -27.64 -23.53 -44.31
N ASP A 221 -28.90 -23.90 -44.05
CA ASP A 221 -29.50 -23.91 -42.72
C ASP A 221 -28.73 -24.85 -41.78
N LEU A 222 -28.34 -26.03 -42.30
CA LEU A 222 -27.55 -26.99 -41.53
C LEU A 222 -26.16 -26.40 -41.17
N SER A 223 -25.49 -25.75 -42.12
CA SER A 223 -24.19 -25.12 -41.89
C SER A 223 -24.27 -23.95 -40.88
N GLN A 224 -25.33 -23.13 -40.97
CA GLN A 224 -25.59 -22.03 -40.04
C GLN A 224 -25.82 -22.55 -38.60
N SER A 225 -26.67 -23.58 -38.46
CA SER A 225 -26.93 -24.20 -37.14
C SER A 225 -25.67 -24.81 -36.54
N ARG A 226 -24.80 -25.45 -37.36
CA ARG A 226 -23.49 -25.94 -36.92
C ARG A 226 -22.58 -24.84 -36.47
N THR A 227 -22.53 -23.68 -37.18
CA THR A 227 -21.73 -22.53 -36.78
C THR A 227 -22.15 -22.03 -35.40
N ALA A 228 -23.44 -21.99 -35.05
CA ALA A 228 -23.94 -21.60 -33.75
C ALA A 228 -23.43 -22.55 -32.63
N VAL A 229 -23.50 -23.88 -32.88
CA VAL A 229 -22.98 -24.89 -31.93
C VAL A 229 -21.49 -24.68 -31.67
N GLU A 230 -20.68 -24.57 -32.73
CA GLU A 230 -19.23 -24.43 -32.59
C GLU A 230 -18.86 -23.09 -31.89
N THR A 231 -19.62 -22.01 -32.13
CA THR A 231 -19.45 -20.74 -31.42
C THR A 231 -19.69 -20.91 -29.91
N ALA A 232 -20.75 -21.60 -29.51
CA ALA A 232 -21.05 -21.86 -28.10
C ALA A 232 -19.98 -22.77 -27.45
N ARG A 233 -19.44 -23.75 -28.14
CA ARG A 233 -18.33 -24.61 -27.70
C ARG A 233 -17.05 -23.80 -27.43
N VAL A 234 -16.74 -22.85 -28.30
CA VAL A 234 -15.60 -21.93 -28.10
C VAL A 234 -15.79 -21.10 -26.81
N GLN A 235 -16.99 -20.58 -26.59
CA GLN A 235 -17.28 -19.80 -25.36
C GLN A 235 -17.20 -20.67 -24.10
N GLN A 236 -17.77 -21.87 -24.12
CA GLN A 236 -17.68 -22.83 -23.02
C GLN A 236 -16.22 -23.14 -22.67
N ALA A 237 -15.37 -23.47 -23.67
CA ALA A 237 -13.95 -23.74 -23.45
C ALA A 237 -13.20 -22.51 -22.88
N LYS A 238 -13.53 -21.31 -23.38
CA LYS A 238 -12.98 -20.04 -22.87
C LYS A 238 -13.31 -19.87 -21.39
N PHE A 239 -14.57 -19.94 -21.00
CA PHE A 239 -14.99 -19.70 -19.62
C PHE A 239 -14.56 -20.82 -18.67
N THR A 240 -14.47 -22.08 -19.15
CA THR A 240 -13.86 -23.16 -18.37
C THR A 240 -12.41 -22.83 -17.97
N ARG A 241 -11.63 -22.28 -18.92
CA ARG A 241 -10.26 -21.83 -18.65
C ARG A 241 -10.22 -20.62 -17.69
N LEU A 242 -11.08 -19.60 -17.91
CA LEU A 242 -11.10 -18.40 -17.10
C LEU A 242 -11.44 -18.71 -15.65
N VAL A 243 -12.47 -19.53 -15.38
CA VAL A 243 -12.84 -19.97 -14.02
C VAL A 243 -11.65 -20.62 -13.30
N ALA A 244 -10.88 -21.47 -13.99
CA ALA A 244 -9.70 -22.10 -13.40
C ALA A 244 -8.56 -21.07 -13.14
N GLN A 245 -8.38 -20.09 -14.03
CA GLN A 245 -7.38 -19.03 -13.85
C GLN A 245 -7.75 -18.08 -12.71
N ASP A 246 -9.03 -17.77 -12.55
CA ASP A 246 -9.53 -16.94 -11.46
C ASP A 246 -9.34 -17.62 -10.09
N GLU A 247 -9.59 -18.94 -10.03
CA GLU A 247 -9.32 -19.72 -8.83
C GLU A 247 -7.84 -19.69 -8.43
N ASN A 248 -6.94 -19.81 -9.42
CA ASN A 248 -5.50 -19.67 -9.19
C ASN A 248 -5.13 -18.25 -8.72
N SER A 249 -5.76 -17.21 -9.28
CA SER A 249 -5.54 -15.82 -8.89
C SER A 249 -6.03 -15.56 -7.46
N LEU A 250 -7.19 -16.09 -7.10
CA LEU A 250 -7.70 -16.05 -5.73
C LEU A 250 -6.76 -16.78 -4.78
N ALA A 251 -6.30 -18.00 -5.11
CA ALA A 251 -5.36 -18.73 -4.27
C ALA A 251 -4.06 -17.95 -4.00
N LEU A 252 -3.55 -17.22 -4.99
CA LEU A 252 -2.39 -16.33 -4.81
C LEU A 252 -2.69 -15.19 -3.84
N LEU A 253 -3.84 -14.50 -3.98
CA LEU A 253 -4.24 -13.43 -3.09
C LEU A 253 -4.51 -13.91 -1.66
N LEU A 254 -5.08 -15.10 -1.52
CA LEU A 254 -5.32 -15.73 -0.23
C LEU A 254 -4.01 -16.16 0.47
N GLY A 255 -2.93 -16.40 -0.29
CA GLY A 255 -1.68 -16.99 0.21
C GLY A 255 -1.81 -18.47 0.61
N THR A 256 -2.93 -19.08 0.25
CA THR A 256 -3.28 -20.50 0.45
C THR A 256 -4.30 -20.91 -0.60
N GLY A 257 -4.60 -22.22 -0.72
CA GLY A 257 -5.69 -22.69 -1.59
C GLY A 257 -7.06 -22.12 -1.18
N VAL A 258 -7.99 -22.06 -2.13
CA VAL A 258 -9.38 -21.69 -1.84
C VAL A 258 -9.95 -22.70 -0.85
N PRO A 259 -10.59 -22.29 0.27
CA PRO A 259 -11.12 -23.20 1.28
C PRO A 259 -12.16 -24.15 0.69
N ALA A 260 -11.99 -25.46 0.93
CA ALA A 260 -12.93 -26.47 0.45
C ALA A 260 -14.35 -26.36 1.06
N ASN A 261 -14.43 -25.74 2.26
CA ASN A 261 -15.66 -25.45 2.97
C ASN A 261 -16.18 -24.03 2.75
N LEU A 262 -15.82 -23.42 1.63
CA LEU A 262 -16.31 -22.09 1.28
C LEU A 262 -17.84 -22.11 1.25
N ALA A 263 -18.48 -21.15 1.89
CA ALA A 263 -19.91 -20.96 1.82
C ALA A 263 -20.37 -20.86 0.35
N ALA A 264 -21.59 -21.33 0.06
CA ALA A 264 -22.13 -21.15 -1.29
C ALA A 264 -22.16 -19.65 -1.62
N GLY A 265 -21.43 -19.26 -2.67
CA GLY A 265 -21.42 -17.86 -3.13
C GLY A 265 -22.80 -17.46 -3.64
N GLN A 266 -23.13 -16.19 -3.46
CA GLN A 266 -24.36 -15.63 -4.01
C GLN A 266 -24.17 -15.30 -5.50
N PRO A 267 -25.21 -15.42 -6.33
CA PRO A 267 -25.17 -14.87 -7.68
C PRO A 267 -24.86 -13.38 -7.68
N LEU A 268 -24.34 -12.85 -8.77
CA LEU A 268 -24.12 -11.40 -8.91
C LEU A 268 -25.46 -10.65 -8.79
N SER A 269 -25.71 -10.07 -7.63
CA SER A 269 -26.96 -9.35 -7.31
C SER A 269 -26.68 -7.94 -6.78
N ASP A 270 -27.72 -7.10 -6.73
CA ASP A 270 -27.61 -5.73 -6.18
C ASP A 270 -27.30 -5.73 -4.68
N ASP A 271 -27.59 -6.82 -3.98
CA ASP A 271 -27.51 -6.91 -2.52
C ASP A 271 -26.13 -7.36 -1.98
N LEU A 272 -25.15 -7.63 -2.85
CA LEU A 272 -23.81 -8.09 -2.44
C LEU A 272 -23.02 -7.03 -1.69
N LEU A 273 -23.25 -5.74 -1.99
CA LEU A 273 -22.54 -4.60 -1.44
C LEU A 273 -23.50 -3.64 -0.76
N SER A 274 -23.04 -2.99 0.30
CA SER A 274 -23.78 -1.86 0.91
C SER A 274 -23.42 -0.56 0.21
N GLU A 275 -24.35 0.40 0.18
CA GLU A 275 -24.04 1.73 -0.30
C GLU A 275 -22.99 2.43 0.56
N VAL A 276 -22.11 3.17 -0.09
CA VAL A 276 -21.05 3.94 0.53
C VAL A 276 -21.30 5.42 0.26
N PRO A 277 -21.36 6.26 1.31
CA PRO A 277 -21.51 7.69 1.13
C PRO A 277 -20.21 8.32 0.60
N ALA A 278 -20.33 9.29 -0.32
CA ALA A 278 -19.18 9.91 -0.97
C ALA A 278 -18.28 10.75 -0.03
N GLY A 279 -18.86 11.34 1.03
CA GLY A 279 -18.12 12.26 1.90
C GLY A 279 -17.72 13.58 1.22
N LEU A 280 -16.75 14.28 1.81
CA LEU A 280 -16.17 15.51 1.27
C LEU A 280 -14.75 15.24 0.74
N PRO A 281 -14.28 15.98 -0.27
CA PRO A 281 -12.89 15.85 -0.74
C PRO A 281 -11.84 16.04 0.35
N SER A 282 -12.09 16.93 1.31
CA SER A 282 -11.21 17.18 2.46
C SER A 282 -11.05 15.98 3.40
N ASP A 283 -12.04 15.07 3.45
CA ASP A 283 -11.98 13.87 4.29
C ASP A 283 -10.89 12.90 3.82
N LEU A 284 -10.59 12.91 2.51
CA LEU A 284 -9.53 12.07 1.94
C LEU A 284 -8.16 12.37 2.56
N LEU A 285 -7.87 13.65 2.84
CA LEU A 285 -6.59 14.08 3.41
C LEU A 285 -6.32 13.51 4.80
N GLN A 286 -7.38 13.21 5.56
CA GLN A 286 -7.28 12.73 6.94
C GLN A 286 -7.48 11.21 7.07
N ARG A 287 -8.04 10.56 6.04
CA ARG A 287 -8.54 9.19 6.14
C ARG A 287 -7.87 8.20 5.20
N ARG A 288 -7.23 8.67 4.12
CA ARG A 288 -6.52 7.80 3.18
C ARG A 288 -5.10 7.52 3.64
N PRO A 289 -4.75 6.25 3.91
CA PRO A 289 -3.41 5.91 4.38
C PRO A 289 -2.30 6.23 3.38
N ASP A 290 -2.54 6.16 2.07
CA ASP A 290 -1.56 6.51 1.04
C ASP A 290 -1.22 8.01 1.04
N ILE A 291 -2.18 8.90 1.35
CA ILE A 291 -1.93 10.33 1.52
C ILE A 291 -1.16 10.58 2.83
N LEU A 292 -1.55 9.91 3.92
CA LEU A 292 -0.86 10.02 5.21
C LEU A 292 0.58 9.48 5.13
N GLU A 293 0.80 8.39 4.40
CA GLU A 293 2.14 7.87 4.09
C GLU A 293 2.99 8.93 3.37
N ALA A 294 2.45 9.55 2.33
CA ALA A 294 3.15 10.60 1.58
C ALA A 294 3.45 11.83 2.46
N GLU A 295 2.54 12.20 3.37
CA GLU A 295 2.75 13.29 4.33
C GLU A 295 3.87 12.97 5.31
N HIS A 296 3.93 11.75 5.86
CA HIS A 296 5.03 11.33 6.74
C HIS A 296 6.38 11.31 6.00
N LYS A 297 6.43 10.91 4.74
CA LYS A 297 7.64 11.02 3.90
C LYS A 297 8.07 12.47 3.70
N LEU A 298 7.12 13.38 3.52
CA LEU A 298 7.39 14.82 3.44
C LEU A 298 7.94 15.37 4.76
N LYS A 299 7.37 14.99 5.90
CA LYS A 299 7.89 15.35 7.24
C LYS A 299 9.30 14.80 7.46
N ALA A 300 9.59 13.59 6.99
CA ALA A 300 10.93 13.00 7.05
C ALA A 300 11.95 13.82 6.21
N ALA A 301 11.58 14.21 5.00
CA ALA A 301 12.43 15.05 4.15
C ALA A 301 12.63 16.45 4.76
N ASN A 302 11.59 17.03 5.39
CA ASN A 302 11.70 18.30 6.11
C ASN A 302 12.66 18.19 7.30
N ALA A 303 12.62 17.09 8.05
CA ALA A 303 13.54 16.85 9.17
C ALA A 303 15.00 16.73 8.69
N ASN A 304 15.24 16.09 7.54
CA ASN A 304 16.59 15.96 6.97
C ASN A 304 17.24 17.30 6.61
N ILE A 305 16.45 18.34 6.27
CA ILE A 305 16.98 19.71 6.09
C ILE A 305 17.63 20.23 7.37
N GLY A 306 17.05 19.90 8.53
CA GLY A 306 17.63 20.25 9.83
C GLY A 306 19.03 19.66 10.01
N ALA A 307 19.23 18.39 9.66
CA ALA A 307 20.53 17.75 9.71
C ALA A 307 21.54 18.40 8.75
N ALA A 308 21.10 18.69 7.51
CA ALA A 308 21.95 19.36 6.51
C ALA A 308 22.33 20.79 6.93
N ARG A 309 21.44 21.53 7.58
CA ARG A 309 21.74 22.85 8.16
C ARG A 309 22.72 22.76 9.34
N ALA A 310 22.52 21.76 10.20
CA ALA A 310 23.39 21.55 11.36
C ALA A 310 24.84 21.25 10.97
N ALA A 311 25.05 20.67 9.80
CA ALA A 311 26.39 20.36 9.28
C ALA A 311 27.27 21.59 8.98
N PHE A 312 26.71 22.79 8.91
CA PHE A 312 27.46 24.05 8.79
C PHE A 312 28.03 24.54 10.13
N PHE A 313 27.52 24.03 11.25
CA PHE A 313 27.93 24.44 12.60
C PHE A 313 29.01 23.51 13.13
N PRO A 314 29.76 23.94 14.19
CA PRO A 314 30.75 23.10 14.81
C PRO A 314 30.15 21.79 15.34
N SER A 315 30.74 20.65 15.02
CA SER A 315 30.45 19.39 15.71
C SER A 315 31.36 19.25 16.92
N ILE A 316 30.79 18.89 18.06
CA ILE A 316 31.53 18.64 19.28
C ILE A 316 31.43 17.17 19.63
N SER A 317 32.55 16.47 19.62
CA SER A 317 32.61 15.07 20.01
C SER A 317 33.41 14.88 21.30
N LEU A 318 33.00 13.88 22.08
CA LEU A 318 33.63 13.52 23.33
C LEU A 318 34.14 12.10 23.29
N THR A 319 35.44 11.92 23.55
CA THR A 319 36.08 10.64 23.83
C THR A 319 36.47 10.61 25.29
N ALA A 320 36.05 9.61 26.04
CA ALA A 320 36.41 9.43 27.45
C ALA A 320 36.54 7.95 27.76
N ASN A 321 37.71 7.53 28.19
CA ASN A 321 37.95 6.14 28.59
C ASN A 321 38.84 6.05 29.83
N ALA A 322 38.74 4.93 30.52
CA ALA A 322 39.62 4.55 31.64
C ALA A 322 39.96 3.08 31.57
N GLY A 323 41.17 2.73 32.06
CA GLY A 323 41.61 1.36 31.99
C GLY A 323 43.06 1.19 32.41
N THR A 324 43.81 0.35 31.68
CA THR A 324 45.24 0.04 31.97
C THR A 324 46.05 0.18 30.70
N LEU A 325 47.30 0.61 30.87
CA LEU A 325 48.33 0.76 29.83
C LEU A 325 49.69 0.29 30.34
N SER A 326 50.38 -0.51 29.52
CA SER A 326 51.71 -1.03 29.90
C SER A 326 52.60 -1.25 28.64
N PRO A 327 53.92 -1.04 28.73
CA PRO A 327 54.83 -1.43 27.68
C PRO A 327 54.99 -2.94 27.51
N ASP A 328 54.59 -3.73 28.51
CA ASP A 328 54.67 -5.18 28.52
C ASP A 328 53.30 -5.81 28.77
N LEU A 329 52.95 -6.86 28.04
CA LEU A 329 51.68 -7.57 28.21
C LEU A 329 51.52 -8.13 29.63
N SER A 330 52.61 -8.61 30.23
CA SER A 330 52.63 -9.14 31.61
C SER A 330 52.41 -8.08 32.69
N GLY A 331 52.59 -6.80 32.35
CA GLY A 331 52.41 -5.64 33.25
C GLY A 331 51.05 -5.02 33.15
N LEU A 332 50.19 -5.42 32.18
CA LEU A 332 48.97 -4.71 31.82
C LEU A 332 47.97 -4.56 32.98
N PHE A 333 47.88 -5.55 33.87
CA PHE A 333 46.97 -5.51 35.04
C PHE A 333 47.72 -5.43 36.39
N LYS A 334 48.98 -4.98 36.39
CA LYS A 334 49.75 -4.79 37.61
C LYS A 334 49.47 -3.38 38.23
N GLY A 335 49.74 -3.24 39.51
CA GLY A 335 49.61 -1.95 40.20
C GLY A 335 50.44 -0.86 39.48
N GLY A 336 49.87 0.29 39.26
CA GLY A 336 50.47 1.41 38.54
C GLY A 336 50.22 1.48 37.02
N SER A 337 49.51 0.53 36.43
CA SER A 337 49.13 0.56 35.01
C SER A 337 47.88 1.35 34.69
N GLY A 338 47.18 1.92 35.71
CA GLY A 338 45.95 2.69 35.53
C GLY A 338 46.12 3.91 34.62
N THR A 339 45.23 4.08 33.68
CA THR A 339 45.24 5.21 32.74
C THR A 339 43.79 5.70 32.49
N TRP A 340 43.66 6.97 32.15
CA TRP A 340 42.39 7.55 31.69
C TRP A 340 42.67 8.61 30.62
N LEU A 341 41.68 8.80 29.74
CA LEU A 341 41.67 9.82 28.69
C LEU A 341 40.32 10.57 28.74
N PHE A 342 40.36 11.90 28.70
CA PHE A 342 39.23 12.75 28.46
C PHE A 342 39.59 13.73 27.34
N GLN A 343 38.98 13.59 26.19
CA GLN A 343 39.33 14.34 24.99
C GLN A 343 38.06 14.87 24.29
N PRO A 344 37.64 16.11 24.63
CA PRO A 344 36.69 16.85 23.82
C PRO A 344 37.38 17.32 22.54
N GLN A 345 36.65 17.16 21.40
CA GLN A 345 37.11 17.64 20.11
C GLN A 345 36.03 18.50 19.46
N ILE A 346 36.43 19.68 18.97
CA ILE A 346 35.55 20.56 18.17
C ILE A 346 36.05 20.57 16.74
N ASN A 347 35.16 20.27 15.81
CA ASN A 347 35.44 20.32 14.39
C ASN A 347 34.48 21.31 13.70
N LEU A 348 35.04 22.41 13.17
CA LEU A 348 34.32 23.43 12.40
C LEU A 348 34.77 23.36 10.94
N PRO A 349 33.89 23.03 10.00
CA PRO A 349 34.23 23.05 8.57
C PRO A 349 34.38 24.51 8.07
N ILE A 350 35.58 24.91 7.68
CA ILE A 350 35.86 26.28 7.18
C ILE A 350 35.78 26.30 5.64
N PHE A 351 36.33 25.28 4.99
CA PHE A 351 36.33 25.17 3.55
C PHE A 351 36.15 23.72 3.11
N ASN A 352 35.10 23.44 2.32
CA ASN A 352 34.76 22.11 1.81
C ASN A 352 34.38 22.12 0.32
N ALA A 353 34.90 23.10 -0.42
CA ALA A 353 34.66 23.26 -1.87
C ALA A 353 33.17 23.23 -2.29
N GLY A 354 32.27 23.73 -1.45
CA GLY A 354 30.84 23.82 -1.72
C GLY A 354 30.02 22.55 -1.38
N SER A 355 30.62 21.49 -0.86
CA SER A 355 29.94 20.25 -0.56
C SER A 355 28.77 20.41 0.42
N LEU A 356 28.92 21.19 1.50
CA LEU A 356 27.84 21.43 2.45
C LEU A 356 26.66 22.21 1.84
N SER A 357 26.95 23.22 1.00
CA SER A 357 25.92 23.96 0.27
C SER A 357 25.15 23.05 -0.67
N ALA A 358 25.85 22.24 -1.45
CA ALA A 358 25.24 21.27 -2.36
C ALA A 358 24.41 20.22 -1.59
N SER A 359 24.86 19.76 -0.40
CA SER A 359 24.12 18.83 0.45
C SER A 359 22.82 19.47 0.99
N LEU A 360 22.87 20.73 1.39
CA LEU A 360 21.68 21.46 1.81
C LEU A 360 20.70 21.67 0.65
N ASP A 361 21.20 22.04 -0.52
CA ASP A 361 20.37 22.26 -1.71
C ASP A 361 19.73 20.92 -2.15
N TYR A 362 20.49 19.82 -2.10
CA TYR A 362 19.98 18.49 -2.33
C TYR A 362 18.82 18.15 -1.38
N SER A 363 18.97 18.43 -0.07
CA SER A 363 17.93 18.16 0.93
C SER A 363 16.67 19.00 0.70
N LYS A 364 16.80 20.25 0.25
CA LYS A 364 15.67 21.11 -0.11
C LYS A 364 14.95 20.60 -1.36
N ILE A 365 15.71 20.23 -2.41
CA ILE A 365 15.16 19.65 -3.64
C ILE A 365 14.44 18.33 -3.34
N GLN A 366 14.97 17.47 -2.45
CA GLN A 366 14.30 16.25 -2.01
C GLN A 366 12.96 16.56 -1.32
N LYS A 367 12.89 17.61 -0.48
CA LYS A 367 11.61 18.08 0.09
C LYS A 367 10.65 18.50 -1.02
N ASP A 368 11.09 19.28 -2.02
CA ASP A 368 10.23 19.72 -3.12
C ASP A 368 9.71 18.54 -3.94
N ILE A 369 10.55 17.52 -4.18
CA ILE A 369 10.13 16.25 -4.81
C ILE A 369 9.04 15.57 -3.98
N THR A 370 9.20 15.49 -2.65
CA THR A 370 8.21 14.86 -1.79
C THR A 370 6.92 15.68 -1.67
N ILE A 371 6.97 17.02 -1.80
CA ILE A 371 5.78 17.87 -1.93
C ILE A 371 5.00 17.49 -3.20
N ALA A 372 5.68 17.42 -4.34
CA ALA A 372 5.02 17.05 -5.60
C ALA A 372 4.43 15.62 -5.56
N GLN A 373 5.08 14.68 -4.86
CA GLN A 373 4.56 13.33 -4.65
C GLN A 373 3.32 13.32 -3.74
N TYR A 374 3.32 14.12 -2.68
CA TYR A 374 2.17 14.31 -1.79
C TYR A 374 0.97 14.91 -2.54
N GLU A 375 1.20 15.99 -3.29
CA GLU A 375 0.17 16.62 -4.14
C GLU A 375 -0.39 15.64 -5.18
N LYS A 376 0.46 14.85 -5.81
CA LYS A 376 0.06 13.81 -6.77
C LYS A 376 -0.81 12.74 -6.10
N SER A 377 -0.49 12.30 -4.88
CA SER A 377 -1.32 11.31 -4.17
C SER A 377 -2.72 11.86 -3.89
N ILE A 378 -2.84 13.14 -3.54
CA ILE A 378 -4.13 13.82 -3.35
C ILE A 378 -4.92 13.90 -4.67
N GLN A 379 -4.28 14.29 -5.77
CA GLN A 379 -4.92 14.37 -7.08
C GLN A 379 -5.41 13.00 -7.55
N THR A 380 -4.60 11.95 -7.36
CA THR A 380 -4.97 10.58 -7.71
C THR A 380 -6.18 10.11 -6.88
N ALA A 381 -6.17 10.39 -5.58
CA ALA A 381 -7.29 10.06 -4.70
C ALA A 381 -8.59 10.77 -5.11
N PHE A 382 -8.50 12.05 -5.43
CA PHE A 382 -9.65 12.85 -5.91
C PHE A 382 -10.19 12.31 -7.24
N GLN A 383 -9.31 11.95 -8.18
CA GLN A 383 -9.68 11.35 -9.45
C GLN A 383 -10.40 10.00 -9.23
N GLU A 384 -9.82 9.08 -8.43
CA GLU A 384 -10.40 7.75 -8.16
C GLU A 384 -11.82 7.86 -7.60
N VAL A 385 -12.06 8.79 -6.68
CA VAL A 385 -13.40 9.00 -6.11
C VAL A 385 -14.32 9.62 -7.15
N SER A 386 -13.86 10.62 -7.91
CA SER A 386 -14.67 11.26 -8.96
C SER A 386 -15.09 10.26 -10.03
N ASP A 387 -14.16 9.41 -10.49
CA ASP A 387 -14.43 8.35 -11.47
C ASP A 387 -15.44 7.33 -10.92
N GLY A 388 -15.30 6.93 -9.66
CA GLY A 388 -16.24 6.02 -8.99
C GLY A 388 -17.65 6.61 -8.84
N LEU A 389 -17.76 7.91 -8.54
CA LEU A 389 -19.07 8.59 -8.44
C LEU A 389 -19.76 8.71 -9.80
N ALA A 390 -19.01 9.01 -10.86
CA ALA A 390 -19.52 9.04 -12.22
C ALA A 390 -19.98 7.66 -12.67
N ALA A 391 -19.20 6.63 -12.36
CA ALA A 391 -19.52 5.25 -12.69
C ALA A 391 -20.78 4.75 -11.96
N ARG A 392 -20.97 5.10 -10.69
CA ARG A 392 -22.15 4.71 -9.90
C ARG A 392 -23.46 5.10 -10.56
N LEU A 393 -23.60 6.35 -10.97
CA LEU A 393 -24.83 6.83 -11.61
C LEU A 393 -25.02 6.18 -12.99
N THR A 394 -23.98 6.20 -13.81
CA THR A 394 -24.06 5.75 -15.20
C THR A 394 -24.22 4.23 -15.33
N PHE A 395 -23.62 3.44 -14.44
CA PHE A 395 -23.85 1.99 -14.41
C PHE A 395 -25.27 1.62 -13.99
N ASN A 396 -25.91 2.37 -13.10
CA ASN A 396 -27.31 2.11 -12.75
C ASN A 396 -28.24 2.29 -13.95
N GLU A 397 -28.05 3.35 -14.74
CA GLU A 397 -28.79 3.58 -15.98
C GLU A 397 -28.48 2.53 -17.05
N GLN A 398 -27.21 2.22 -17.25
CA GLN A 398 -26.74 1.22 -18.21
C GLN A 398 -27.32 -0.17 -17.90
N LEU A 399 -27.29 -0.60 -16.64
CA LEU A 399 -27.81 -1.91 -16.23
C LEU A 399 -29.33 -1.99 -16.40
N GLN A 400 -30.05 -0.92 -16.13
CA GLN A 400 -31.50 -0.92 -16.37
C GLN A 400 -31.79 -1.09 -17.86
N ALA A 401 -31.12 -0.33 -18.73
CA ALA A 401 -31.24 -0.48 -20.18
C ALA A 401 -30.83 -1.87 -20.66
N GLN A 402 -29.79 -2.46 -20.08
CA GLN A 402 -29.32 -3.81 -20.44
C GLN A 402 -30.31 -4.90 -20.00
N ARG A 403 -30.96 -4.76 -18.83
CA ARG A 403 -32.05 -5.65 -18.39
C ARG A 403 -33.23 -5.58 -19.34
N ASP A 404 -33.61 -4.38 -19.77
CA ASP A 404 -34.71 -4.18 -20.72
C ASP A 404 -34.36 -4.78 -22.10
N LEU A 405 -33.07 -4.66 -22.53
CA LEU A 405 -32.59 -5.28 -23.75
C LEU A 405 -32.67 -6.82 -23.68
N VAL A 406 -32.26 -7.42 -22.55
CA VAL A 406 -32.40 -8.87 -22.35
C VAL A 406 -33.85 -9.29 -22.41
N ALA A 407 -34.77 -8.58 -21.76
CA ALA A 407 -36.20 -8.89 -21.78
C ALA A 407 -36.78 -8.76 -23.19
N ALA A 408 -36.40 -7.74 -23.97
CA ALA A 408 -36.80 -7.57 -25.36
C ALA A 408 -36.30 -8.72 -26.24
N ASN A 409 -35.01 -9.08 -26.11
CA ASN A 409 -34.43 -10.21 -26.86
C ASN A 409 -35.05 -11.56 -26.47
N GLN A 410 -35.41 -11.76 -25.22
CA GLN A 410 -36.09 -12.96 -24.76
C GLN A 410 -37.48 -13.08 -25.35
N ASN A 411 -38.23 -11.98 -25.48
CA ASN A 411 -39.50 -11.95 -26.16
C ASN A 411 -39.33 -12.18 -27.68
N TYR A 412 -38.33 -11.56 -28.31
CA TYR A 412 -38.02 -11.77 -29.72
C TYR A 412 -37.71 -13.24 -30.01
N TYR A 413 -36.82 -13.85 -29.21
CA TYR A 413 -36.49 -15.28 -29.31
C TYR A 413 -37.73 -16.16 -29.21
N ARG A 414 -38.57 -15.96 -28.19
CA ARG A 414 -39.80 -16.72 -27.96
C ARG A 414 -40.77 -16.63 -29.17
N LEU A 415 -40.90 -15.45 -29.74
CA LEU A 415 -41.77 -15.23 -30.92
C LEU A 415 -41.17 -15.88 -32.18
N ALA A 416 -39.85 -15.67 -32.42
CA ALA A 416 -39.15 -16.26 -33.54
C ALA A 416 -39.18 -17.81 -33.52
N GLU A 417 -38.99 -18.40 -32.32
CA GLU A 417 -39.10 -19.84 -32.12
C GLU A 417 -40.48 -20.39 -32.50
N ARG A 418 -41.56 -19.76 -32.02
CA ARG A 418 -42.94 -20.17 -32.34
C ARG A 418 -43.22 -20.07 -33.82
N ARG A 419 -42.84 -18.98 -34.46
CA ARG A 419 -43.08 -18.73 -35.89
C ARG A 419 -42.26 -19.68 -36.78
N TYR A 420 -41.01 -19.97 -36.37
CA TYR A 420 -40.18 -20.97 -37.03
C TYR A 420 -40.81 -22.39 -36.94
N ARG A 421 -41.27 -22.81 -35.76
CA ARG A 421 -41.89 -24.12 -35.54
C ARG A 421 -43.15 -24.36 -36.37
N ILE A 422 -43.91 -23.31 -36.68
CA ILE A 422 -45.11 -23.40 -37.55
C ILE A 422 -44.83 -23.06 -39.01
N GLY A 423 -43.55 -22.91 -39.40
CA GLY A 423 -43.12 -22.71 -40.77
C GLY A 423 -43.37 -21.33 -41.36
N VAL A 424 -43.62 -20.29 -40.51
CA VAL A 424 -43.86 -18.92 -40.96
C VAL A 424 -42.55 -18.15 -41.15
N ASP A 425 -41.59 -18.34 -40.28
CA ASP A 425 -40.27 -17.67 -40.33
C ASP A 425 -39.15 -18.63 -40.73
N SER A 426 -38.07 -18.08 -41.28
CA SER A 426 -36.88 -18.84 -41.67
C SER A 426 -36.06 -19.29 -40.46
N ASN A 427 -35.23 -20.34 -40.63
CA ASN A 427 -34.25 -20.77 -39.66
C ASN A 427 -33.27 -19.65 -39.30
N LEU A 428 -32.90 -18.78 -40.26
CA LEU A 428 -32.02 -17.65 -40.06
C LEU A 428 -32.58 -16.65 -39.00
N THR A 429 -33.88 -16.32 -39.09
CA THR A 429 -34.53 -15.43 -38.12
C THR A 429 -34.49 -16.01 -36.69
N PHE A 430 -34.73 -17.33 -36.58
CA PHE A 430 -34.68 -18.02 -35.31
C PHE A 430 -33.26 -18.07 -34.71
N LEU A 431 -32.25 -18.42 -35.51
CA LEU A 431 -30.86 -18.43 -35.08
C LEU A 431 -30.33 -17.04 -34.73
N ASP A 432 -30.76 -15.99 -35.45
CA ASP A 432 -30.43 -14.59 -35.12
C ASP A 432 -31.01 -14.20 -33.80
N ALA A 433 -32.25 -14.50 -33.49
CA ALA A 433 -32.89 -14.23 -32.20
C ALA A 433 -32.17 -14.95 -31.04
N GLN A 434 -31.78 -16.22 -31.25
CA GLN A 434 -30.97 -16.98 -30.27
C GLN A 434 -29.63 -16.30 -29.98
N ARG A 435 -28.91 -15.91 -31.04
CA ARG A 435 -27.62 -15.23 -30.92
C ARG A 435 -27.72 -13.89 -30.20
N GLN A 436 -28.75 -13.07 -30.55
CA GLN A 436 -28.96 -11.79 -29.92
C GLN A 436 -29.29 -11.94 -28.42
N LEU A 437 -30.12 -12.88 -28.03
CA LEU A 437 -30.42 -13.20 -26.65
C LEU A 437 -29.14 -13.59 -25.86
N PHE A 438 -28.37 -14.53 -26.43
CA PHE A 438 -27.13 -14.99 -25.79
C PHE A 438 -26.14 -13.82 -25.58
N THR A 439 -25.94 -12.99 -26.62
CA THR A 439 -25.06 -11.82 -26.52
C THR A 439 -25.56 -10.82 -25.47
N ALA A 440 -26.86 -10.53 -25.43
CA ALA A 440 -27.43 -9.61 -24.44
C ALA A 440 -27.28 -10.13 -23.00
N GLN A 441 -27.44 -11.44 -22.77
CA GLN A 441 -27.24 -12.07 -21.47
C GLN A 441 -25.78 -12.03 -21.03
N GLN A 442 -24.83 -12.31 -21.94
CA GLN A 442 -23.39 -12.18 -21.66
C GLN A 442 -23.01 -10.73 -21.28
N SER A 443 -23.54 -9.74 -22.04
CA SER A 443 -23.31 -8.33 -21.74
C SER A 443 -23.86 -7.94 -20.38
N LEU A 444 -25.05 -8.43 -20.00
CA LEU A 444 -25.63 -8.15 -18.69
C LEU A 444 -24.74 -8.64 -17.54
N ILE A 445 -24.17 -9.84 -17.64
CA ILE A 445 -23.23 -10.36 -16.63
C ILE A 445 -21.97 -9.47 -16.56
N THR A 446 -21.43 -9.06 -17.71
CA THR A 446 -20.24 -8.21 -17.80
C THR A 446 -20.48 -6.82 -17.22
N ASP A 447 -21.61 -6.18 -17.58
CA ASP A 447 -21.97 -4.85 -17.08
C ASP A 447 -22.19 -4.89 -15.57
N ARG A 448 -22.81 -5.96 -15.08
CA ARG A 448 -23.02 -6.18 -13.65
C ARG A 448 -21.71 -6.32 -12.89
N LEU A 449 -20.78 -7.13 -13.40
CA LEU A 449 -19.44 -7.26 -12.84
C LEU A 449 -18.74 -5.89 -12.78
N SER A 450 -18.82 -5.12 -13.87
CA SER A 450 -18.19 -3.79 -13.97
C SER A 450 -18.76 -2.81 -12.93
N GLN A 451 -20.07 -2.81 -12.71
CA GLN A 451 -20.71 -2.03 -11.66
C GLN A 451 -20.18 -2.41 -10.27
N LEU A 452 -20.20 -3.70 -9.93
CA LEU A 452 -19.77 -4.18 -8.62
C LEU A 452 -18.29 -3.88 -8.36
N ILE A 453 -17.41 -4.08 -9.35
CA ILE A 453 -15.99 -3.70 -9.28
C ILE A 453 -15.84 -2.19 -9.06
N SER A 454 -16.63 -1.36 -9.74
CA SER A 454 -16.60 0.09 -9.55
C SER A 454 -16.99 0.49 -8.12
N GLU A 455 -18.00 -0.14 -7.52
CA GLU A 455 -18.38 0.11 -6.14
C GLU A 455 -17.31 -0.33 -5.13
N VAL A 456 -16.65 -1.46 -5.35
CA VAL A 456 -15.51 -1.92 -4.53
C VAL A 456 -14.35 -0.92 -4.63
N ASN A 457 -14.04 -0.46 -5.83
CA ASN A 457 -12.98 0.51 -6.05
C ASN A 457 -13.31 1.87 -5.45
N LEU A 458 -14.56 2.32 -5.49
CA LEU A 458 -15.01 3.53 -4.83
C LEU A 458 -14.89 3.41 -3.30
N TYR A 459 -15.28 2.27 -2.72
CA TYR A 459 -15.08 2.00 -1.30
C TYR A 459 -13.61 2.07 -0.88
N LYS A 460 -12.70 1.45 -1.68
CA LYS A 460 -11.25 1.56 -1.52
C LYS A 460 -10.79 3.02 -1.63
N ALA A 461 -11.22 3.75 -2.66
CA ALA A 461 -10.82 5.14 -2.93
C ALA A 461 -11.22 6.10 -1.80
N LEU A 462 -12.29 5.80 -1.10
CA LEU A 462 -12.75 6.54 0.07
C LEU A 462 -12.04 6.13 1.38
N GLY A 463 -11.05 5.22 1.31
CA GLY A 463 -10.27 4.74 2.46
C GLY A 463 -10.96 3.64 3.27
N GLY A 464 -12.00 3.01 2.72
CA GLY A 464 -12.69 1.87 3.36
C GLY A 464 -11.89 0.57 3.24
N GLY A 465 -12.14 -0.38 4.16
CA GLY A 465 -11.58 -1.75 4.07
C GLY A 465 -10.49 -2.08 5.09
N TRP A 466 -10.03 -1.13 5.90
CA TRP A 466 -9.03 -1.43 6.92
C TRP A 466 -9.65 -1.89 8.25
N ASN A 467 -10.88 -1.47 8.57
CA ASN A 467 -11.63 -1.92 9.72
C ASN A 467 -12.51 -3.13 9.38
N ALA A 468 -12.52 -4.15 10.25
CA ALA A 468 -13.42 -5.29 10.09
C ALA A 468 -14.87 -4.93 10.47
N GLN A 469 -15.05 -4.07 11.47
CA GLN A 469 -16.35 -3.60 11.95
C GLN A 469 -16.39 -2.08 11.89
N THR A 470 -17.57 -1.52 11.67
CA THR A 470 -17.78 -0.07 11.71
C THR A 470 -17.44 0.47 13.10
N ALA A 471 -16.62 1.51 13.15
CA ALA A 471 -16.28 2.18 14.40
C ALA A 471 -17.58 2.74 15.02
N LYS A 472 -17.90 2.32 16.23
CA LYS A 472 -18.85 3.05 17.07
C LYS A 472 -18.14 4.36 17.45
N ASN A 473 -18.81 5.51 17.28
CA ASN A 473 -18.32 6.88 17.51
C ASN A 473 -17.55 7.05 18.84
N GLU A 474 -16.38 6.45 18.99
CA GLU A 474 -15.42 6.77 20.04
C GLU A 474 -14.31 7.59 19.38
N PRO A 475 -13.96 8.76 19.93
CA PRO A 475 -12.83 9.54 19.43
C PRO A 475 -11.58 8.68 19.51
N VAL A 476 -10.88 8.54 18.39
CA VAL A 476 -9.57 7.87 18.30
C VAL A 476 -8.65 8.56 19.29
N LYS A 477 -8.37 7.92 20.42
CA LYS A 477 -7.24 8.32 21.26
C LYS A 477 -5.99 7.89 20.49
N GLU A 478 -5.23 8.88 20.01
CA GLU A 478 -3.84 8.67 19.61
C GLU A 478 -3.05 8.13 20.82
N GLU A 479 -3.03 6.83 21.00
CA GLU A 479 -2.04 6.20 21.88
C GLU A 479 -0.72 6.23 21.10
N ALA A 480 0.17 7.11 21.55
CA ALA A 480 1.57 7.04 21.15
C ALA A 480 2.06 5.59 21.31
N PRO A 481 2.78 5.02 20.32
CA PRO A 481 3.19 3.62 20.36
C PRO A 481 3.95 3.36 21.65
N LYS A 482 3.48 2.41 22.46
CA LYS A 482 4.20 1.92 23.63
C LYS A 482 5.42 1.16 23.14
N LEU A 483 6.48 1.91 22.80
CA LEU A 483 7.80 1.34 22.59
C LEU A 483 8.20 0.67 23.91
N LYS A 484 8.28 -0.66 23.90
CA LYS A 484 8.85 -1.42 25.01
C LYS A 484 10.24 -0.84 25.26
N MET A 485 10.37 -0.11 26.36
CA MET A 485 11.66 0.25 26.88
C MET A 485 12.27 -0.99 27.52
N PHE A 486 13.52 -1.27 27.18
CA PHE A 486 14.36 -2.22 27.89
C PHE A 486 14.69 -1.68 29.27
#